data_02f0e5b43a5851feb4d4e469617bcf28
#
_entry.id   02f0e5b43a5851feb4d4e469617bcf28
#
_cell.length_a   1.000
_cell.length_b   1.000
_cell.length_c   1.000
_cell.angle_alpha   90.00
_cell.angle_beta   90.00
_cell.angle_gamma   90.00
#
_symmetry.space_group_name_H-M   'P 1'
#
loop_
_entity.id
_entity.type
_entity.pdbx_description
1 polymer ?
#
loop_
_entity_poly.entity_id
_entity_poly.type
_entity_poly.pdbx_seq_one_letter_code
_entity_poly.pdbx_strand_id
1 'polypeptide(L)'
;MNKMIDGHIHVTEELLPYLQGVRCIANADCPEEYAFLKQAALPDMVISAGVHPWKADTTSWVEMEPILREAAVIGEVGLDSEWCTVDMDVQREIFVQQLHLAAELGKPVILHTKGMEREILDTIRRYPNHFLVHWYA
;
A
#
# COMPACT_ATOMS: atom_id res chain seq x y z
N MET A 1 5.77 -17.91 22.72
CA MET A 1 4.46 -17.81 22.05
C MET A 1 4.65 -17.24 20.65
N ASN A 2 4.11 -17.88 19.64
CA ASN A 2 4.14 -17.30 18.28
C ASN A 2 3.25 -16.06 18.26
N LYS A 3 3.82 -14.89 17.95
CA LYS A 3 3.04 -13.68 17.73
C LYS A 3 2.22 -13.85 16.45
N MET A 4 0.97 -13.42 16.47
CA MET A 4 0.15 -13.32 15.27
C MET A 4 0.79 -12.28 14.33
N ILE A 5 0.79 -12.57 13.04
CA ILE A 5 1.34 -11.69 12.01
C ILE A 5 0.24 -11.43 10.99
N ASP A 6 -0.01 -10.16 10.70
CA ASP A 6 -0.90 -9.72 9.62
C ASP A 6 -0.09 -8.88 8.62
N GLY A 7 0.04 -9.37 7.40
CA GLY A 7 0.84 -8.73 6.36
C GLY A 7 0.20 -7.53 5.69
N HIS A 8 -1.10 -7.29 5.92
CA HIS A 8 -1.81 -6.13 5.39
C HIS A 8 -3.13 -5.92 6.13
N ILE A 9 -3.29 -4.80 6.80
CA ILE A 9 -4.50 -4.45 7.54
C ILE A 9 -4.83 -2.96 7.41
N HIS A 10 -6.12 -2.68 7.27
CA HIS A 10 -6.67 -1.32 7.40
C HIS A 10 -7.09 -1.11 8.85
N VAL A 11 -6.46 -0.15 9.53
CA VAL A 11 -6.64 0.06 10.96
C VAL A 11 -7.60 1.22 11.21
N THR A 12 -8.60 0.96 12.05
CA THR A 12 -9.50 1.98 12.60
C THR A 12 -9.28 2.18 14.08
N GLU A 13 -9.80 3.26 14.65
CA GLU A 13 -9.75 3.49 16.12
C GLU A 13 -10.31 2.31 16.91
N GLU A 14 -11.36 1.67 16.40
CA GLU A 14 -12.01 0.53 17.03
C GLU A 14 -11.11 -0.72 17.06
N LEU A 15 -10.23 -0.88 16.08
CA LEU A 15 -9.33 -2.02 15.98
C LEU A 15 -8.07 -1.87 16.82
N LEU A 16 -7.64 -0.64 17.12
CA LEU A 16 -6.39 -0.39 17.85
C LEU A 16 -6.22 -1.20 19.15
N PRO A 17 -7.23 -1.35 20.00
CA PRO A 17 -7.10 -2.14 21.24
C PRO A 17 -6.78 -3.63 21.00
N TYR A 18 -7.21 -4.17 19.85
CA TYR A 18 -7.02 -5.59 19.52
C TYR A 18 -5.67 -5.88 18.85
N LEU A 19 -4.92 -4.84 18.47
CA LEU A 19 -3.62 -4.99 17.82
C LEU A 19 -2.45 -5.06 18.81
N GLN A 20 -2.72 -5.01 20.10
CA GLN A 20 -1.70 -5.17 21.12
C GLN A 20 -1.02 -6.56 21.01
N GLY A 21 0.28 -6.57 20.74
CA GLY A 21 1.04 -7.80 20.56
C GLY A 21 0.85 -8.51 19.21
N VAL A 22 0.09 -7.92 18.29
CA VAL A 22 0.00 -8.36 16.89
C VAL A 22 1.09 -7.64 16.09
N ARG A 23 1.88 -8.41 15.35
CA ARG A 23 2.81 -7.82 14.38
C ARG A 23 2.06 -7.59 13.07
N CYS A 24 1.94 -6.35 12.63
CA CYS A 24 1.16 -6.04 11.43
C CYS A 24 1.80 -4.98 10.54
N ILE A 25 1.40 -5.00 9.27
CA ILE A 25 1.63 -3.91 8.32
C ILE A 25 0.30 -3.17 8.16
N ALA A 26 0.21 -1.99 8.75
CA ALA A 26 -0.97 -1.13 8.69
C ALA A 26 -0.89 -0.20 7.49
N ASN A 27 -1.95 -0.17 6.69
CA ASN A 27 -1.99 0.56 5.43
C ASN A 27 -2.59 1.96 5.57
N ALA A 28 -1.96 2.94 4.92
CA ALA A 28 -2.45 4.30 4.77
C ALA A 28 -2.59 4.66 3.29
N ASP A 29 -3.79 5.06 2.87
CA ASP A 29 -4.10 5.46 1.50
C ASP A 29 -4.11 6.98 1.31
N CYS A 30 -4.02 7.73 2.39
CA CYS A 30 -4.05 9.19 2.39
C CYS A 30 -3.24 9.77 3.56
N PRO A 31 -2.91 11.08 3.51
CA PRO A 31 -2.13 11.73 4.57
C PRO A 31 -2.76 11.61 5.96
N GLU A 32 -4.07 11.67 6.07
CA GLU A 32 -4.80 11.61 7.34
C GLU A 32 -4.66 10.24 7.99
N GLU A 33 -4.79 9.17 7.21
CA GLU A 33 -4.59 7.80 7.70
C GLU A 33 -3.15 7.58 8.15
N TYR A 34 -2.18 8.09 7.39
CA TYR A 34 -0.78 8.00 7.78
C TYR A 34 -0.50 8.72 9.09
N ALA A 35 -1.01 9.94 9.26
CA ALA A 35 -0.87 10.69 10.50
C ALA A 35 -1.52 9.96 11.69
N PHE A 36 -2.69 9.37 11.49
CA PHE A 36 -3.38 8.56 12.50
C PHE A 36 -2.54 7.37 12.94
N LEU A 37 -1.98 6.61 11.99
CA LEU A 37 -1.14 5.44 12.30
C LEU A 37 0.17 5.84 13.00
N LYS A 38 0.78 6.94 12.60
CA LYS A 38 1.97 7.50 13.25
C LYS A 38 1.67 7.88 14.71
N GLN A 39 0.52 8.48 14.96
CA GLN A 39 0.10 8.87 16.31
C GLN A 39 -0.20 7.64 17.17
N ALA A 40 -0.81 6.60 16.62
CA ALA A 40 -1.08 5.34 17.33
C ALA A 40 0.19 4.66 17.83
N ALA A 41 1.26 4.70 17.05
CA ALA A 41 2.62 4.29 17.40
C ALA A 41 2.72 2.93 18.13
N LEU A 42 1.99 1.90 17.65
CA LEU A 42 2.04 0.56 18.25
C LEU A 42 3.43 -0.09 17.99
N PRO A 43 4.05 -0.73 19.00
CA PRO A 43 5.44 -1.20 18.91
C PRO A 43 5.71 -2.23 17.81
N ASP A 44 4.71 -3.08 17.52
CA ASP A 44 4.82 -4.17 16.55
C ASP A 44 4.16 -3.82 15.20
N MET A 45 3.78 -2.55 14.98
CA MET A 45 3.15 -2.07 13.76
C MET A 45 4.17 -1.41 12.84
N VAL A 46 4.18 -1.85 11.59
CA VAL A 46 4.89 -1.20 10.47
C VAL A 46 3.83 -0.51 9.60
N ILE A 47 4.13 0.67 9.09
CA ILE A 47 3.20 1.43 8.24
C ILE A 47 3.59 1.27 6.78
N SER A 48 2.62 0.85 5.95
CA SER A 48 2.67 0.99 4.51
C SER A 48 1.90 2.23 4.07
N ALA A 49 2.39 2.88 3.02
CA ALA A 49 1.68 4.00 2.41
C ALA A 49 1.71 3.91 0.89
N GLY A 50 0.59 4.23 0.26
CA GLY A 50 0.47 4.21 -1.19
C GLY A 50 -0.83 4.84 -1.67
N VAL A 51 -0.86 5.24 -2.93
CA VAL A 51 -2.08 5.66 -3.61
C VAL A 51 -2.77 4.42 -4.16
N HIS A 52 -3.86 4.03 -3.51
CA HIS A 52 -4.71 2.91 -3.94
C HIS A 52 -5.33 3.21 -5.31
N PRO A 53 -5.51 2.22 -6.21
CA PRO A 53 -6.11 2.46 -7.53
C PRO A 53 -7.48 3.16 -7.47
N TRP A 54 -8.27 2.90 -6.45
CA TRP A 54 -9.58 3.56 -6.27
C TRP A 54 -9.50 5.06 -5.96
N LYS A 55 -8.34 5.54 -5.57
CA LYS A 55 -8.07 6.94 -5.22
C LYS A 55 -7.07 7.61 -6.17
N ALA A 56 -6.75 6.95 -7.28
CA ALA A 56 -5.69 7.42 -8.19
C ALA A 56 -6.01 8.78 -8.85
N ASP A 57 -7.28 9.13 -9.01
CA ASP A 57 -7.73 10.40 -9.58
C ASP A 57 -8.05 11.49 -8.54
N THR A 58 -8.06 11.14 -7.25
CA THR A 58 -8.44 12.06 -6.17
C THR A 58 -7.33 12.35 -5.17
N THR A 59 -6.33 11.48 -5.07
CA THR A 59 -5.22 11.64 -4.13
C THR A 59 -4.07 12.43 -4.78
N SER A 60 -3.63 13.48 -4.11
CA SER A 60 -2.51 14.31 -4.55
C SER A 60 -1.18 13.56 -4.43
N TRP A 61 -0.50 13.36 -5.57
CA TRP A 61 0.86 12.79 -5.57
C TRP A 61 1.84 13.63 -4.77
N VAL A 62 1.75 14.97 -4.89
CA VAL A 62 2.64 15.90 -4.17
C VAL A 62 2.55 15.73 -2.65
N GLU A 63 1.36 15.41 -2.14
CA GLU A 63 1.16 15.16 -0.72
C GLU A 63 1.58 13.75 -0.30
N MET A 64 1.40 12.76 -1.18
CA MET A 64 1.70 11.38 -0.87
C MET A 64 3.19 11.02 -1.06
N GLU A 65 3.90 11.59 -2.01
CA GLU A 65 5.30 11.24 -2.26
C GLU A 65 6.20 11.35 -1.03
N PRO A 66 6.16 12.44 -0.23
CA PRO A 66 6.95 12.53 1.01
C PRO A 66 6.60 11.44 2.02
N ILE A 67 5.32 11.07 2.09
CA ILE A 67 4.84 10.00 2.97
C ILE A 67 5.38 8.63 2.52
N LEU A 68 5.34 8.34 1.22
CA LEU A 68 5.89 7.12 0.67
C LEU A 68 7.41 7.03 0.90
N ARG A 69 8.10 8.16 0.84
CA ARG A 69 9.55 8.21 1.16
C ARG A 69 9.84 7.89 2.62
N GLU A 70 8.97 8.26 3.54
CA GLU A 70 9.11 7.98 4.96
C GLU A 70 8.65 6.57 5.35
N ALA A 71 7.54 6.08 4.77
CA ALA A 71 6.94 4.79 5.10
C ALA A 71 7.91 3.62 4.84
N ALA A 72 7.83 2.58 5.67
CA ALA A 72 8.71 1.40 5.54
C ALA A 72 8.36 0.53 4.32
N VAL A 73 7.10 0.54 3.89
CA VAL A 73 6.55 -0.28 2.80
C VAL A 73 5.72 0.60 1.89
N ILE A 74 5.85 0.42 0.58
CA ILE A 74 4.98 1.05 -0.42
C ILE A 74 3.77 0.14 -0.65
N GLY A 75 2.61 0.65 -0.42
CA GLY A 75 1.36 -0.11 -0.62
C GLY A 75 0.20 0.46 0.21
N GLU A 76 -0.96 0.11 -0.15
CA GLU A 76 -1.41 -0.80 -1.20
C GLU A 76 -1.46 -0.06 -2.55
N VAL A 77 -0.80 -0.60 -3.58
CA VAL A 77 -0.70 0.00 -4.91
C VAL A 77 -1.03 -1.03 -5.98
N GLY A 78 -1.52 -0.61 -7.13
CA GLY A 78 -1.82 -1.55 -8.19
C GLY A 78 -2.89 -1.08 -9.17
N LEU A 79 -3.63 -2.04 -9.71
CA LEU A 79 -4.67 -1.85 -10.71
C LEU A 79 -5.92 -2.64 -10.35
N ASP A 80 -7.09 -2.08 -10.66
CA ASP A 80 -8.40 -2.71 -10.44
C ASP A 80 -9.34 -2.41 -11.61
N SER A 81 -9.70 -3.43 -12.37
CA SER A 81 -10.65 -3.32 -13.48
C SER A 81 -12.06 -3.77 -13.13
N GLU A 82 -12.28 -4.31 -11.93
CA GLU A 82 -13.56 -4.92 -11.55
C GLU A 82 -14.39 -4.06 -10.60
N TRP A 83 -13.74 -3.48 -9.59
CA TRP A 83 -14.43 -2.73 -8.53
C TRP A 83 -14.17 -1.23 -8.55
N CYS A 84 -13.25 -0.81 -9.42
CA CYS A 84 -12.82 0.57 -9.54
C CYS A 84 -13.40 1.22 -10.80
N THR A 85 -13.86 2.47 -10.68
CA THR A 85 -14.38 3.28 -11.81
C THR A 85 -13.38 4.33 -12.29
N VAL A 86 -12.23 4.45 -11.65
CA VAL A 86 -11.16 5.36 -12.08
C VAL A 86 -10.60 4.90 -13.42
N ASP A 87 -10.38 5.84 -14.32
CA ASP A 87 -9.80 5.56 -15.63
C ASP A 87 -8.52 4.72 -15.53
N MET A 88 -8.41 3.69 -16.36
CA MET A 88 -7.33 2.72 -16.27
C MET A 88 -5.95 3.34 -16.58
N ASP A 89 -5.90 4.33 -17.47
CA ASP A 89 -4.64 5.01 -17.77
C ASP A 89 -4.15 5.87 -16.59
N VAL A 90 -5.08 6.48 -15.86
CA VAL A 90 -4.77 7.19 -14.60
C VAL A 90 -4.24 6.21 -13.55
N GLN A 91 -4.88 5.05 -13.39
CA GLN A 91 -4.39 4.02 -12.49
C GLN A 91 -2.98 3.55 -12.85
N ARG A 92 -2.71 3.29 -14.15
CA ARG A 92 -1.39 2.86 -14.64
C ARG A 92 -0.31 3.88 -14.38
N GLU A 93 -0.60 5.16 -14.64
CA GLU A 93 0.35 6.24 -14.41
C GLU A 93 0.78 6.30 -12.94
N ILE A 94 -0.17 6.35 -12.02
CA ILE A 94 0.09 6.39 -10.58
C ILE A 94 0.77 5.11 -10.09
N PHE A 95 0.37 3.95 -10.60
CA PHE A 95 1.00 2.68 -10.24
C PHE A 95 2.49 2.65 -10.62
N VAL A 96 2.81 2.98 -11.86
CA VAL A 96 4.20 2.98 -12.36
C VAL A 96 5.04 4.03 -11.62
N GLN A 97 4.49 5.19 -11.34
CA GLN A 97 5.16 6.25 -10.57
C GLN A 97 5.56 5.76 -9.17
N GLN A 98 4.69 5.02 -8.51
CA GLN A 98 4.98 4.42 -7.19
C GLN A 98 5.99 3.28 -7.27
N LEU A 99 5.96 2.47 -8.33
CA LEU A 99 6.96 1.43 -8.56
C LEU A 99 8.37 2.01 -8.77
N HIS A 100 8.48 3.11 -9.52
CA HIS A 100 9.75 3.81 -9.70
C HIS A 100 10.29 4.31 -8.36
N LEU A 101 9.44 4.93 -7.53
CA LEU A 101 9.84 5.39 -6.21
C LEU A 101 10.25 4.22 -5.30
N ALA A 102 9.49 3.13 -5.31
CA ALA A 102 9.82 1.93 -4.54
C ALA A 102 11.17 1.34 -4.94
N ALA A 103 11.49 1.31 -6.24
CA ALA A 103 12.77 0.84 -6.75
C ALA A 103 13.92 1.79 -6.36
N GLU A 104 13.73 3.10 -6.46
CA GLU A 104 14.70 4.11 -6.01
C GLU A 104 15.06 3.92 -4.53
N LEU A 105 14.06 3.63 -3.69
CA LEU A 105 14.21 3.53 -2.24
C LEU A 105 14.51 2.10 -1.76
N GLY A 106 14.46 1.10 -2.63
CA GLY A 106 14.67 -0.30 -2.26
C GLY A 106 13.61 -0.86 -1.30
N LYS A 107 12.37 -0.37 -1.37
CA LYS A 107 11.30 -0.74 -0.44
C LYS A 107 10.47 -1.91 -0.95
N PRO A 108 9.96 -2.78 -0.05
CA PRO A 108 8.97 -3.78 -0.42
C PRO A 108 7.64 -3.13 -0.82
N VAL A 109 6.86 -3.83 -1.65
CA VAL A 109 5.61 -3.32 -2.22
C VAL A 109 4.47 -4.29 -1.94
N ILE A 110 3.32 -3.77 -1.49
CA ILE A 110 2.07 -4.52 -1.37
C ILE A 110 1.17 -4.18 -2.55
N LEU A 111 0.70 -5.20 -3.26
CA LEU A 111 -0.02 -5.08 -4.51
C LEU A 111 -1.51 -5.36 -4.38
N HIS A 112 -2.30 -4.48 -4.98
CA HIS A 112 -3.72 -4.70 -5.30
C HIS A 112 -3.84 -5.09 -6.77
N THR A 113 -4.43 -6.27 -7.07
CA THR A 113 -4.33 -6.86 -8.42
C THR A 113 -5.68 -7.19 -9.08
N LYS A 114 -6.78 -6.73 -8.57
CA LYS A 114 -8.12 -7.21 -8.95
C LYS A 114 -8.44 -7.05 -10.44
N GLY A 115 -8.60 -8.18 -11.14
CA GLY A 115 -8.87 -8.23 -12.58
C GLY A 115 -7.67 -7.87 -13.48
N MET A 116 -6.52 -7.53 -12.90
CA MET A 116 -5.35 -7.04 -13.62
C MET A 116 -4.06 -7.81 -13.30
N GLU A 117 -4.19 -9.01 -12.78
CA GLU A 117 -3.10 -9.83 -12.26
C GLU A 117 -2.00 -10.04 -13.31
N ARG A 118 -2.38 -10.31 -14.56
CA ARG A 118 -1.46 -10.54 -15.66
C ARG A 118 -0.64 -9.30 -15.99
N GLU A 119 -1.30 -8.16 -16.16
CA GLU A 119 -0.63 -6.90 -16.49
C GLU A 119 0.31 -6.46 -15.36
N ILE A 120 -0.14 -6.59 -14.11
CA ILE A 120 0.68 -6.27 -12.95
C ILE A 120 1.91 -7.17 -12.90
N LEU A 121 1.76 -8.49 -13.07
CA LEU A 121 2.89 -9.42 -13.10
C LEU A 121 3.90 -9.05 -14.19
N ASP A 122 3.44 -8.75 -15.41
CA ASP A 122 4.31 -8.37 -16.51
C ASP A 122 5.02 -7.03 -16.26
N THR A 123 4.38 -6.12 -15.52
CA THR A 123 4.96 -4.84 -15.13
C THR A 123 6.04 -4.99 -14.07
N ILE A 124 5.72 -5.69 -12.96
CA ILE A 124 6.62 -5.78 -11.80
C ILE A 124 7.89 -6.60 -12.06
N ARG A 125 7.90 -7.48 -13.05
CA ARG A 125 9.10 -8.23 -13.46
C ARG A 125 10.31 -7.35 -13.80
N ARG A 126 10.08 -6.07 -14.09
CA ARG A 126 11.11 -5.09 -14.42
C ARG A 126 11.72 -4.41 -13.19
N TYR A 127 11.20 -4.69 -11.99
CA TYR A 127 11.59 -4.05 -10.75
C TYR A 127 12.23 -5.06 -9.80
N PRO A 128 13.32 -4.69 -9.10
CA PRO A 128 14.07 -5.61 -8.24
C PRO A 128 13.45 -5.80 -6.85
N ASN A 129 12.33 -5.16 -6.58
CA ASN A 129 11.70 -5.10 -5.27
C ASN A 129 11.09 -6.45 -4.85
N HIS A 130 10.87 -6.63 -3.55
CA HIS A 130 10.02 -7.69 -3.03
C HIS A 130 8.56 -7.26 -3.11
N PHE A 131 7.69 -8.17 -3.55
CA PHE A 131 6.27 -7.92 -3.74
C PHE A 131 5.43 -8.88 -2.92
N LEU A 132 4.43 -8.35 -2.20
CA LEU A 132 3.36 -9.10 -1.57
C LEU A 132 2.06 -8.84 -2.33
N VAL A 133 1.44 -9.89 -2.85
CA VAL A 133 0.12 -9.77 -3.48
C VAL A 133 -0.93 -9.90 -2.38
N HIS A 134 -1.68 -8.81 -2.20
CA HIS A 134 -2.81 -8.78 -1.29
C HIS A 134 -4.04 -9.32 -2.00
N TRP A 135 -4.68 -10.32 -1.39
CA TRP A 135 -5.90 -10.93 -1.90
C TRP A 135 -5.83 -11.36 -3.38
N TYR A 136 -5.06 -12.40 -3.63
CA TYR A 136 -5.05 -13.08 -4.93
C TYR A 136 -6.26 -14.02 -5.02
N ALA A 137 -7.17 -13.76 -5.96
CA ALA A 137 -8.37 -14.58 -6.20
C ALA A 137 -8.62 -14.81 -7.68
#